data_65a965ad29971fcc7566ff0bd8e852ee
#
_entry.id   65a965ad29971fcc7566ff0bd8e852ee
#
_cell.length_a   1.000
_cell.length_b   1.000
_cell.length_c   1.000
_cell.angle_alpha   90.00
_cell.angle_beta   90.00
_cell.angle_gamma   90.00
#
_symmetry.space_group_name_H-M   'P 1'
#
loop_
_entity.id
_entity.type
_entity.pdbx_description
1 polymer ?
#
loop_
_entity_poly.entity_id
_entity_poly.type
_entity_poly.pdbx_seq_one_letter_code
_entity_poly.pdbx_strand_id
1 'polypeptide(L)'
;MGEFSKIQSHYTYYKTIVLISFTLLCFGCSSVKMTGSWRNESYREYTPKKVLIIGVTPNLTAQRMFEDKLANEFRSRGVLASTSTLIFPERFIENKQSEAQIQEEIQNLLDRKFDAILVSAVKGIDERQAYSEGYAKTDYYWRRFRGYYFVYQDIYYNPGYYEKYKVYHIESSLFSLNEESGESSLVWVANFDMVDPQDLGSSVNDYVESMVKALEKEGILVSKGN
;
A
#
# COMPACT_ATOMS: atom_id res chain seq x y z
N MET A 1 -34.21 28.98 38.47
CA MET A 1 -32.74 28.81 38.17
C MET A 1 -32.35 27.42 37.76
N GLY A 2 -33.18 26.41 37.88
CA GLY A 2 -32.87 24.99 37.54
C GLY A 2 -33.10 24.55 36.10
N GLU A 3 -33.96 25.19 35.30
CA GLU A 3 -34.28 24.76 33.94
C GLU A 3 -33.23 25.18 32.91
N PHE A 4 -32.60 26.33 33.06
CA PHE A 4 -31.54 26.81 32.16
C PHE A 4 -30.31 25.88 32.18
N SER A 5 -29.97 25.32 33.33
CA SER A 5 -28.81 24.43 33.49
C SER A 5 -29.03 23.04 32.76
N LYS A 6 -30.26 22.55 32.75
CA LYS A 6 -30.61 21.30 32.03
C LYS A 6 -30.56 21.45 30.52
N ILE A 7 -31.03 22.58 29.99
CA ILE A 7 -31.01 22.88 28.55
C ILE A 7 -29.58 22.98 28.05
N GLN A 8 -28.68 23.63 28.81
CA GLN A 8 -27.27 23.79 28.46
C GLN A 8 -26.51 22.44 28.50
N SER A 9 -26.86 21.57 29.45
CA SER A 9 -26.30 20.22 29.55
C SER A 9 -26.68 19.33 28.32
N HIS A 10 -27.95 19.35 27.90
CA HIS A 10 -28.41 18.61 26.72
C HIS A 10 -27.75 19.14 25.43
N TYR A 11 -27.59 20.45 25.28
CA TYR A 11 -26.96 21.04 24.10
C TYR A 11 -25.46 20.66 23.99
N THR A 12 -24.77 20.61 25.12
CA THR A 12 -23.35 20.14 25.16
C THR A 12 -23.25 18.67 24.83
N TYR A 13 -24.19 17.85 25.32
CA TYR A 13 -24.25 16.41 25.01
C TYR A 13 -24.50 16.13 23.52
N TYR A 14 -25.41 16.86 22.89
CA TYR A 14 -25.67 16.77 21.46
C TYR A 14 -24.44 17.19 20.62
N LYS A 15 -23.76 18.26 21.00
CA LYS A 15 -22.52 18.69 20.33
C LYS A 15 -21.42 17.62 20.41
N THR A 16 -21.28 16.99 21.57
CA THR A 16 -20.27 15.92 21.75
C THR A 16 -20.61 14.68 20.92
N ILE A 17 -21.89 14.29 20.86
CA ILE A 17 -22.35 13.15 20.04
C ILE A 17 -22.15 13.44 18.55
N VAL A 18 -22.50 14.64 18.08
CA VAL A 18 -22.30 15.05 16.68
C VAL A 18 -20.80 15.09 16.33
N LEU A 19 -19.96 15.56 17.24
CA LEU A 19 -18.50 15.60 17.04
C LEU A 19 -17.92 14.18 16.98
N ILE A 20 -18.36 13.27 17.86
CA ILE A 20 -17.95 11.87 17.87
C ILE A 20 -18.45 11.13 16.61
N SER A 21 -19.68 11.40 16.17
CA SER A 21 -20.25 10.84 14.95
C SER A 21 -19.50 11.32 13.70
N PHE A 22 -19.07 12.57 13.66
CA PHE A 22 -18.30 13.14 12.54
C PHE A 22 -16.88 12.56 12.46
N THR A 23 -16.26 12.24 13.61
CA THR A 23 -14.91 11.62 13.64
C THR A 23 -14.92 10.16 13.17
N LEU A 24 -16.04 9.44 13.28
CA LEU A 24 -16.18 8.06 12.81
C LEU A 24 -16.33 7.92 11.28
N LEU A 25 -16.58 9.01 10.54
CA LEU A 25 -16.76 9.00 9.09
C LEU A 25 -15.44 9.14 8.30
N CYS A 26 -14.30 9.35 8.96
CA CYS A 26 -13.00 9.55 8.31
C CYS A 26 -12.19 8.25 8.09
N PHE A 27 -12.82 7.07 7.99
CA PHE A 27 -12.12 5.88 7.52
C PHE A 27 -11.92 5.99 6.01
N GLY A 28 -10.78 6.58 5.63
CA GLY A 28 -10.36 6.66 4.24
C GLY A 28 -10.27 5.26 3.61
N CYS A 29 -10.89 5.10 2.45
CA CYS A 29 -10.78 3.88 1.65
C CYS A 29 -9.34 3.81 1.12
N SER A 30 -8.51 2.89 1.62
CA SER A 30 -7.17 2.66 1.08
C SER A 30 -7.26 1.98 -0.28
N SER A 31 -6.52 2.49 -1.26
CA SER A 31 -6.40 1.89 -2.60
C SER A 31 -5.54 0.61 -2.61
N VAL A 32 -4.93 0.26 -1.47
CA VAL A 32 -4.01 -0.87 -1.33
C VAL A 32 -4.57 -1.88 -0.34
N LYS A 33 -4.57 -3.16 -0.76
CA LYS A 33 -5.02 -4.29 0.05
C LYS A 33 -3.94 -5.35 0.10
N MET A 34 -3.49 -5.73 1.29
CA MET A 34 -2.67 -6.94 1.47
C MET A 34 -3.53 -8.18 1.23
N THR A 35 -3.10 -9.05 0.32
CA THR A 35 -3.82 -10.28 -0.07
C THR A 35 -3.28 -11.52 0.63
N GLY A 36 -2.06 -11.48 1.13
CA GLY A 36 -1.47 -12.56 1.91
C GLY A 36 -0.08 -12.20 2.41
N SER A 37 0.36 -12.87 3.45
CA SER A 37 1.74 -12.81 3.96
C SER A 37 2.18 -14.16 4.48
N TRP A 38 3.50 -14.37 4.46
CA TRP A 38 4.15 -15.53 5.04
C TRP A 38 5.44 -15.11 5.72
N ARG A 39 5.75 -15.74 6.86
CA ARG A 39 6.99 -15.57 7.59
C ARG A 39 7.68 -16.91 7.80
N ASN A 40 8.98 -16.92 7.66
CA ASN A 40 9.80 -18.08 7.92
C ASN A 40 9.94 -18.28 9.43
N GLU A 41 9.47 -19.44 9.93
CA GLU A 41 9.50 -19.79 11.36
C GLU A 41 10.92 -19.82 11.92
N SER A 42 11.93 -20.18 11.13
CA SER A 42 13.34 -20.16 11.54
C SER A 42 13.87 -18.76 11.83
N TYR A 43 13.16 -17.72 11.36
CA TYR A 43 13.50 -16.31 11.54
C TYR A 43 12.53 -15.55 12.46
N ARG A 44 11.82 -16.27 13.35
CA ARG A 44 10.78 -15.66 14.20
C ARG A 44 11.31 -14.54 15.10
N GLU A 45 12.53 -14.70 15.63
CA GLU A 45 13.21 -13.73 16.49
C GLU A 45 14.07 -12.71 15.68
N TYR A 46 14.11 -12.85 14.36
CA TYR A 46 14.95 -12.00 13.54
C TYR A 46 14.34 -10.61 13.37
N THR A 47 15.14 -9.60 13.67
CA THR A 47 14.85 -8.19 13.40
C THR A 47 16.06 -7.57 12.69
N PRO A 48 15.86 -6.91 11.52
CA PRO A 48 16.95 -6.31 10.78
C PRO A 48 17.53 -5.13 11.55
N LYS A 49 18.87 -4.96 11.48
CA LYS A 49 19.59 -3.81 12.03
C LYS A 49 19.91 -2.77 10.97
N LYS A 50 20.26 -3.23 9.77
CA LYS A 50 20.59 -2.38 8.64
C LYS A 50 20.07 -2.97 7.34
N VAL A 51 19.03 -2.36 6.79
CA VAL A 51 18.31 -2.85 5.62
C VAL A 51 18.58 -2.02 4.38
N LEU A 52 18.77 -2.68 3.23
CA LEU A 52 18.68 -2.07 1.92
C LEU A 52 17.26 -2.22 1.39
N ILE A 53 16.67 -1.11 0.95
CA ILE A 53 15.30 -1.09 0.36
C ILE A 53 15.41 -0.92 -1.14
N ILE A 54 14.80 -1.82 -1.89
CA ILE A 54 14.82 -1.88 -3.35
C ILE A 54 13.40 -1.91 -3.89
N GLY A 55 13.06 -0.92 -4.72
CA GLY A 55 11.82 -0.91 -5.50
C GLY A 55 12.09 -1.33 -6.95
N VAL A 56 11.48 -2.42 -7.40
CA VAL A 56 11.62 -2.91 -8.77
C VAL A 56 10.38 -2.52 -9.57
N THR A 57 10.47 -1.40 -10.26
CA THR A 57 9.41 -0.85 -11.12
C THR A 57 10.01 0.00 -12.23
N PRO A 58 9.40 0.03 -13.43
CA PRO A 58 9.85 0.92 -14.51
C PRO A 58 9.60 2.40 -14.23
N ASN A 59 8.77 2.73 -13.22
CA ASN A 59 8.50 4.11 -12.82
C ASN A 59 9.52 4.55 -11.76
N LEU A 60 10.60 5.24 -12.19
CA LEU A 60 11.66 5.72 -11.32
C LEU A 60 11.17 6.68 -10.23
N THR A 61 10.13 7.47 -10.50
CA THR A 61 9.54 8.36 -9.49
C THR A 61 8.85 7.54 -8.40
N ALA A 62 8.06 6.54 -8.77
CA ALA A 62 7.43 5.63 -7.82
C ALA A 62 8.48 4.88 -6.99
N GLN A 63 9.55 4.39 -7.64
CA GLN A 63 10.66 3.73 -6.97
C GLN A 63 11.26 4.59 -5.87
N ARG A 64 11.70 5.81 -6.22
CA ARG A 64 12.31 6.75 -5.26
C ARG A 64 11.36 7.11 -4.12
N MET A 65 10.12 7.44 -4.44
CA MET A 65 9.13 7.77 -3.40
C MET A 65 8.89 6.60 -2.44
N PHE A 66 8.77 5.39 -2.96
CA PHE A 66 8.61 4.18 -2.16
C PHE A 66 9.81 3.94 -1.25
N GLU A 67 11.02 3.90 -1.85
CA GLU A 67 12.26 3.63 -1.13
C GLU A 67 12.51 4.66 -0.03
N ASP A 68 12.37 5.95 -0.33
CA ASP A 68 12.59 7.04 0.64
C ASP A 68 11.60 6.98 1.80
N LYS A 69 10.31 6.78 1.51
CA LYS A 69 9.29 6.69 2.55
C LYS A 69 9.49 5.48 3.44
N LEU A 70 9.70 4.31 2.85
CA LEU A 70 9.90 3.09 3.63
C LEU A 70 11.19 3.17 4.45
N ALA A 71 12.28 3.70 3.88
CA ALA A 71 13.53 3.93 4.62
C ALA A 71 13.32 4.87 5.83
N ASN A 72 12.51 5.91 5.68
CA ASN A 72 12.15 6.82 6.78
C ASN A 72 11.35 6.08 7.87
N GLU A 73 10.42 5.19 7.48
CA GLU A 73 9.66 4.38 8.44
C GLU A 73 10.54 3.41 9.23
N PHE A 74 11.52 2.78 8.58
CA PHE A 74 12.49 1.92 9.27
C PHE A 74 13.37 2.74 10.24
N ARG A 75 13.93 3.87 9.77
CA ARG A 75 14.79 4.74 10.61
C ARG A 75 14.05 5.29 11.82
N SER A 76 12.80 5.65 11.66
CA SER A 76 11.97 6.15 12.77
C SER A 76 11.69 5.10 13.85
N ARG A 77 11.96 3.82 13.57
CA ARG A 77 11.85 2.67 14.47
C ARG A 77 13.21 2.12 14.92
N GLY A 78 14.28 2.88 14.68
CA GLY A 78 15.63 2.52 15.13
C GLY A 78 16.38 1.55 14.21
N VAL A 79 15.84 1.19 13.06
CA VAL A 79 16.51 0.35 12.07
C VAL A 79 17.23 1.23 11.04
N LEU A 80 18.54 1.03 10.85
CA LEU A 80 19.26 1.73 9.79
C LEU A 80 18.72 1.29 8.42
N ALA A 81 18.43 2.23 7.54
CA ALA A 81 17.88 1.93 6.23
C ALA A 81 18.52 2.81 5.15
N SER A 82 18.80 2.21 4.02
CA SER A 82 19.30 2.89 2.82
C SER A 82 18.47 2.50 1.61
N THR A 83 18.38 3.39 0.65
CA THR A 83 17.69 3.14 -0.62
C THR A 83 18.65 2.57 -1.66
N SER A 84 18.14 1.80 -2.61
CA SER A 84 18.94 1.24 -3.69
C SER A 84 19.63 2.34 -4.53
N THR A 85 18.92 3.45 -4.72
CA THR A 85 19.42 4.62 -5.45
C THR A 85 20.63 5.30 -4.82
N LEU A 86 20.85 5.15 -3.50
CA LEU A 86 22.03 5.67 -2.81
C LEU A 86 23.19 4.65 -2.76
N ILE A 87 22.90 3.38 -2.92
CA ILE A 87 23.87 2.30 -2.72
C ILE A 87 24.42 1.78 -4.03
N PHE A 88 23.54 1.53 -5.00
CA PHE A 88 23.93 1.00 -6.29
C PHE A 88 24.32 2.10 -7.28
N PRO A 89 25.32 1.85 -8.15
CA PRO A 89 25.59 2.74 -9.26
C PRO A 89 24.39 2.82 -10.20
N GLU A 90 24.17 3.96 -10.84
CA GLU A 90 23.05 4.20 -11.77
C GLU A 90 22.96 3.10 -12.85
N ARG A 91 24.09 2.71 -13.42
CA ARG A 91 24.21 1.62 -14.40
C ARG A 91 23.69 0.27 -13.89
N PHE A 92 23.71 0.03 -12.56
CA PHE A 92 23.22 -1.21 -11.97
C PHE A 92 21.68 -1.20 -11.90
N ILE A 93 21.09 -0.05 -11.67
CA ILE A 93 19.63 0.13 -11.58
C ILE A 93 18.98 0.12 -12.97
N GLU A 94 19.64 0.72 -13.95
CA GLU A 94 19.08 0.92 -15.29
C GLU A 94 19.22 -0.29 -16.22
N ASN A 95 20.16 -1.19 -15.92
CA ASN A 95 20.47 -2.32 -16.78
C ASN A 95 20.21 -3.66 -16.09
N LYS A 96 19.86 -4.67 -16.91
CA LYS A 96 19.76 -6.05 -16.42
C LYS A 96 21.14 -6.54 -15.98
N GLN A 97 21.22 -7.03 -14.75
CA GLN A 97 22.44 -7.58 -14.16
C GLN A 97 22.53 -9.09 -14.37
N SER A 98 23.76 -9.60 -14.48
CA SER A 98 24.05 -11.03 -14.42
C SER A 98 24.04 -11.51 -12.96
N GLU A 99 23.87 -12.82 -12.76
CA GLU A 99 23.95 -13.42 -11.42
C GLU A 99 25.28 -13.11 -10.70
N ALA A 100 26.40 -13.12 -11.45
CA ALA A 100 27.72 -12.80 -10.90
C ALA A 100 27.80 -11.34 -10.40
N GLN A 101 27.23 -10.38 -11.14
CA GLN A 101 27.17 -8.97 -10.72
C GLN A 101 26.29 -8.78 -9.49
N ILE A 102 25.15 -9.50 -9.43
CA ILE A 102 24.28 -9.47 -8.25
C ILE A 102 25.04 -10.04 -7.03
N GLN A 103 25.78 -11.14 -7.19
CA GLN A 103 26.55 -11.74 -6.12
C GLN A 103 27.68 -10.82 -5.62
N GLU A 104 28.34 -10.10 -6.51
CA GLU A 104 29.34 -9.09 -6.16
C GLU A 104 28.74 -7.97 -5.32
N GLU A 105 27.55 -7.48 -5.69
CA GLU A 105 26.88 -6.44 -4.91
C GLU A 105 26.38 -6.95 -3.56
N ILE A 106 25.97 -8.22 -3.44
CA ILE A 106 25.63 -8.84 -2.15
C ILE A 106 26.87 -8.83 -1.24
N GLN A 107 28.06 -9.17 -1.77
CA GLN A 107 29.31 -9.12 -0.99
C GLN A 107 29.64 -7.69 -0.55
N ASN A 108 29.49 -6.71 -1.46
CA ASN A 108 29.67 -5.29 -1.12
C ASN A 108 28.71 -4.82 -0.01
N LEU A 109 27.48 -5.32 0.01
CA LEU A 109 26.52 -5.02 1.08
C LEU A 109 26.93 -5.62 2.41
N LEU A 110 27.41 -6.87 2.42
CA LEU A 110 27.91 -7.53 3.63
C LEU A 110 29.11 -6.79 4.21
N ASP A 111 30.07 -6.38 3.37
CA ASP A 111 31.24 -5.57 3.77
C ASP A 111 30.82 -4.23 4.42
N ARG A 112 29.72 -3.66 3.94
CA ARG A 112 29.11 -2.43 4.47
C ARG A 112 28.16 -2.71 5.63
N LYS A 113 28.10 -3.96 6.15
CA LYS A 113 27.31 -4.37 7.31
C LYS A 113 25.80 -4.25 7.13
N PHE A 114 25.30 -4.45 5.91
CA PHE A 114 23.89 -4.70 5.71
C PHE A 114 23.58 -6.14 6.14
N ASP A 115 22.53 -6.32 6.91
CA ASP A 115 22.07 -7.64 7.37
C ASP A 115 20.72 -8.04 6.76
N ALA A 116 20.09 -7.13 5.99
CA ALA A 116 18.84 -7.38 5.31
C ALA A 116 18.71 -6.66 3.97
N ILE A 117 17.95 -7.25 3.06
CA ILE A 117 17.43 -6.62 1.85
C ILE A 117 15.91 -6.76 1.83
N LEU A 118 15.19 -5.65 1.65
CA LEU A 118 13.77 -5.64 1.37
C LEU A 118 13.57 -5.26 -0.10
N VAL A 119 13.00 -6.17 -0.87
CA VAL A 119 12.69 -5.98 -2.29
C VAL A 119 11.19 -5.91 -2.47
N SER A 120 10.72 -4.92 -3.21
CA SER A 120 9.33 -4.78 -3.59
C SER A 120 9.22 -4.70 -5.11
N ALA A 121 8.48 -5.62 -5.72
CA ALA A 121 8.38 -5.75 -7.17
C ALA A 121 6.93 -5.84 -7.65
N VAL A 122 6.63 -5.14 -8.75
CA VAL A 122 5.38 -5.32 -9.48
C VAL A 122 5.47 -6.62 -10.26
N LYS A 123 4.69 -7.64 -9.86
CA LYS A 123 4.67 -8.99 -10.46
C LYS A 123 3.73 -9.09 -11.66
N GLY A 124 2.73 -8.23 -11.72
CA GLY A 124 1.75 -8.22 -12.79
C GLY A 124 0.80 -7.04 -12.72
N ILE A 125 0.10 -6.81 -13.82
CA ILE A 125 -0.91 -5.76 -13.96
C ILE A 125 -2.13 -6.39 -14.64
N ASP A 126 -3.26 -6.41 -13.94
CA ASP A 126 -4.54 -6.81 -14.50
C ASP A 126 -5.32 -5.58 -14.95
N GLU A 127 -5.84 -5.61 -16.17
CA GLU A 127 -6.86 -4.67 -16.60
C GLU A 127 -8.24 -5.27 -16.31
N ARG A 128 -9.01 -4.62 -15.47
CA ARG A 128 -10.38 -5.00 -15.13
C ARG A 128 -11.35 -3.98 -15.66
N GLN A 129 -12.59 -4.43 -15.91
CA GLN A 129 -13.68 -3.59 -16.33
C GLN A 129 -14.75 -3.60 -15.23
N ALA A 130 -15.08 -2.41 -14.73
CA ALA A 130 -16.24 -2.23 -13.88
C ALA A 130 -17.38 -1.69 -14.75
N TYR A 131 -18.55 -2.31 -14.64
CA TYR A 131 -19.76 -1.77 -15.26
C TYR A 131 -20.37 -0.74 -14.29
N SER A 132 -20.43 0.51 -14.75
CA SER A 132 -21.22 1.54 -14.07
C SER A 132 -22.61 1.54 -14.69
N GLU A 133 -23.62 1.18 -13.89
CA GLU A 133 -25.00 1.25 -14.35
C GLU A 133 -25.35 2.69 -14.71
N GLY A 134 -25.77 2.90 -15.95
CA GLY A 134 -26.37 4.16 -16.37
C GLY A 134 -27.62 4.44 -15.52
N TYR A 135 -27.90 5.69 -15.27
CA TYR A 135 -28.98 6.15 -14.39
C TYR A 135 -30.35 5.70 -14.95
N ALA A 136 -30.81 4.52 -14.58
CA ALA A 136 -32.17 4.09 -14.81
C ALA A 136 -32.98 4.34 -13.53
N LYS A 137 -33.79 5.39 -13.49
CA LYS A 137 -34.81 5.53 -12.45
C LYS A 137 -35.89 4.47 -12.68
N THR A 138 -35.80 3.38 -11.95
CA THR A 138 -36.76 2.25 -11.98
C THR A 138 -37.97 2.51 -11.11
N ASP A 139 -38.60 3.69 -11.14
CA ASP A 139 -39.82 3.96 -10.41
C ASP A 139 -41.01 3.94 -11.35
N TYR A 140 -41.99 3.08 -11.04
CA TYR A 140 -43.43 3.04 -11.43
C TYR A 140 -43.86 3.49 -12.85
N TYR A 141 -43.07 4.17 -13.64
CA TYR A 141 -43.37 4.74 -14.96
C TYR A 141 -43.39 3.72 -16.09
N TRP A 142 -42.79 2.57 -15.90
CA TRP A 142 -42.70 1.53 -16.94
C TRP A 142 -44.03 0.85 -17.29
N ARG A 143 -45.07 1.04 -16.50
CA ARG A 143 -46.39 0.45 -16.73
C ARG A 143 -47.26 1.19 -17.78
N ARG A 144 -46.82 2.34 -18.25
CA ARG A 144 -47.47 3.10 -19.30
C ARG A 144 -46.51 3.40 -20.42
N PHE A 145 -46.98 3.42 -21.69
CA PHE A 145 -46.14 3.68 -22.86
C PHE A 145 -45.25 4.92 -22.69
N ARG A 146 -45.76 6.01 -22.16
CA ARG A 146 -45.03 7.24 -21.92
C ARG A 146 -43.86 7.04 -20.94
N GLY A 147 -44.04 6.30 -19.86
CA GLY A 147 -43.02 6.00 -18.90
C GLY A 147 -41.99 5.01 -19.44
N TYR A 148 -42.44 4.01 -20.19
CA TYR A 148 -41.57 3.06 -20.88
C TYR A 148 -40.66 3.76 -21.87
N TYR A 149 -41.20 4.62 -22.72
CA TYR A 149 -40.42 5.38 -23.71
C TYR A 149 -39.42 6.33 -23.02
N PHE A 150 -39.84 7.00 -21.95
CA PHE A 150 -38.99 7.89 -21.18
C PHE A 150 -37.79 7.16 -20.56
N VAL A 151 -38.02 5.99 -19.95
CA VAL A 151 -36.92 5.17 -19.37
C VAL A 151 -35.95 4.68 -20.43
N TYR A 152 -36.45 4.22 -21.58
CA TYR A 152 -35.57 3.78 -22.68
C TYR A 152 -34.84 4.94 -23.35
N GLN A 153 -35.42 6.14 -23.38
CA GLN A 153 -34.72 7.34 -23.80
C GLN A 153 -33.58 7.69 -22.85
N ASP A 154 -33.81 7.56 -21.54
CA ASP A 154 -32.81 7.84 -20.52
C ASP A 154 -31.64 6.84 -20.61
N ILE A 155 -31.90 5.56 -20.84
CA ILE A 155 -30.90 4.53 -21.11
C ILE A 155 -30.11 4.83 -22.39
N TYR A 156 -30.77 5.35 -23.43
CA TYR A 156 -30.13 5.68 -24.70
C TYR A 156 -29.24 6.94 -24.59
N TYR A 157 -29.68 7.96 -23.85
CA TYR A 157 -28.93 9.20 -23.67
C TYR A 157 -27.91 9.15 -22.52
N ASN A 158 -28.11 8.27 -21.54
CA ASN A 158 -27.20 8.01 -20.43
C ASN A 158 -26.81 6.52 -20.41
N PRO A 159 -26.15 6.00 -21.46
CA PRO A 159 -25.73 4.62 -21.50
C PRO A 159 -24.78 4.34 -20.34
N GLY A 160 -24.96 3.20 -19.68
CA GLY A 160 -23.96 2.70 -18.76
C GLY A 160 -22.60 2.58 -19.46
N TYR A 161 -21.55 2.90 -18.77
CA TYR A 161 -20.19 2.82 -19.33
C TYR A 161 -19.33 1.83 -18.54
N TYR A 162 -18.37 1.28 -19.25
CA TYR A 162 -17.35 0.42 -18.63
C TYR A 162 -16.15 1.29 -18.31
N GLU A 163 -15.85 1.39 -17.02
CA GLU A 163 -14.56 1.92 -16.58
C GLU A 163 -13.53 0.82 -16.60
N LYS A 164 -12.41 1.10 -17.26
CA LYS A 164 -11.23 0.26 -17.17
C LYS A 164 -10.38 0.76 -16.01
N TYR A 165 -10.07 -0.12 -15.11
CA TYR A 165 -9.13 0.17 -14.03
C TYR A 165 -8.03 -0.90 -13.99
N LYS A 166 -6.87 -0.51 -13.48
CA LYS A 166 -5.71 -1.38 -13.35
C LYS A 166 -5.56 -1.86 -11.91
N VAL A 167 -5.23 -3.13 -11.76
CA VAL A 167 -4.81 -3.70 -10.49
C VAL A 167 -3.35 -4.11 -10.62
N TYR A 168 -2.50 -3.49 -9.82
CA TYR A 168 -1.08 -3.82 -9.74
C TYR A 168 -0.89 -4.84 -8.63
N HIS A 169 -0.37 -6.01 -9.00
CA HIS A 169 0.01 -7.06 -8.05
C HIS A 169 1.46 -6.86 -7.65
N ILE A 170 1.67 -6.54 -6.38
CA ILE A 170 2.99 -6.22 -5.84
C ILE A 170 3.37 -7.27 -4.82
N GLU A 171 4.58 -7.80 -4.93
CA GLU A 171 5.17 -8.68 -3.92
C GLU A 171 6.32 -7.96 -3.23
N SER A 172 6.34 -8.03 -1.90
CA SER A 172 7.46 -7.55 -1.08
C SER A 172 8.06 -8.70 -0.32
N SER A 173 9.37 -8.82 -0.40
CA SER A 173 10.14 -9.89 0.22
C SER A 173 11.29 -9.31 1.04
N LEU A 174 11.42 -9.77 2.28
CA LEU A 174 12.55 -9.47 3.16
C LEU A 174 13.49 -10.67 3.19
N PHE A 175 14.74 -10.44 2.85
CA PHE A 175 15.81 -11.42 2.92
C PHE A 175 16.80 -11.05 4.03
N SER A 176 17.24 -12.02 4.78
CA SER A 176 18.40 -11.91 5.69
C SER A 176 19.66 -12.12 4.87
N LEU A 177 20.66 -11.27 5.08
CA LEU A 177 22.02 -11.48 4.58
C LEU A 177 22.85 -12.12 5.70
N ASN A 178 23.39 -13.31 5.45
CA ASN A 178 24.25 -14.00 6.40
C ASN A 178 25.70 -13.99 5.92
N GLU A 179 26.59 -13.44 6.74
CA GLU A 179 28.03 -13.39 6.43
C GLU A 179 28.64 -14.81 6.32
N GLU A 180 28.14 -15.79 7.08
CA GLU A 180 28.74 -17.13 7.16
C GLU A 180 28.43 -18.00 5.94
N SER A 181 27.27 -17.84 5.32
CA SER A 181 26.86 -18.67 4.18
C SER A 181 27.00 -17.96 2.82
N GLY A 182 27.13 -16.65 2.82
CA GLY A 182 27.09 -15.85 1.59
C GLY A 182 25.76 -15.94 0.84
N GLU A 183 24.77 -16.58 1.44
CA GLU A 183 23.43 -16.78 0.90
C GLU A 183 22.41 -15.90 1.61
N SER A 184 21.45 -15.41 0.83
CA SER A 184 20.30 -14.69 1.37
C SER A 184 19.18 -15.68 1.68
N SER A 185 18.58 -15.57 2.86
CA SER A 185 17.44 -16.41 3.24
C SER A 185 16.16 -15.58 3.32
N LEU A 186 15.09 -16.09 2.72
CA LEU A 186 13.79 -15.46 2.78
C LEU A 186 13.25 -15.49 4.21
N VAL A 187 13.03 -14.32 4.78
CA VAL A 187 12.51 -14.09 6.13
C VAL A 187 11.00 -13.88 6.11
N TRP A 188 10.52 -13.08 5.15
CA TRP A 188 9.13 -12.70 5.06
C TRP A 188 8.76 -12.34 3.62
N VAL A 189 7.53 -12.62 3.25
CA VAL A 189 6.95 -12.19 1.98
C VAL A 189 5.51 -11.78 2.18
N ALA A 190 5.06 -10.73 1.47
CA ALA A 190 3.66 -10.35 1.41
C ALA A 190 3.28 -9.89 0.00
N ASN A 191 2.02 -10.13 -0.34
CA ASN A 191 1.42 -9.72 -1.59
C ASN A 191 0.39 -8.62 -1.34
N PHE A 192 0.38 -7.64 -2.23
CA PHE A 192 -0.50 -6.48 -2.17
C PHE A 192 -1.14 -6.25 -3.54
N ASP A 193 -2.42 -5.93 -3.53
CA ASP A 193 -3.14 -5.41 -4.69
C ASP A 193 -3.30 -3.90 -4.52
N MET A 194 -2.84 -3.14 -5.50
CA MET A 194 -3.05 -1.69 -5.60
C MET A 194 -4.01 -1.42 -6.74
N VAL A 195 -5.17 -0.84 -6.42
CA VAL A 195 -6.24 -0.61 -7.40
C VAL A 195 -6.17 0.82 -7.90
N ASP A 196 -6.09 0.96 -9.20
CA ASP A 196 -6.21 2.20 -9.97
C ASP A 196 -5.58 3.45 -9.31
N PRO A 197 -4.26 3.50 -9.17
CA PRO A 197 -3.57 4.58 -8.48
C PRO A 197 -3.77 5.91 -9.23
N GLN A 198 -4.77 6.68 -8.83
CA GLN A 198 -5.09 8.00 -9.40
C GLN A 198 -4.03 9.04 -9.07
N ASP A 199 -3.50 8.98 -7.86
CA ASP A 199 -2.37 9.79 -7.42
C ASP A 199 -1.23 8.89 -6.91
N LEU A 200 -0.07 9.06 -7.53
CA LEU A 200 1.11 8.28 -7.19
C LEU A 200 1.54 8.47 -5.73
N GLY A 201 1.43 9.70 -5.23
CA GLY A 201 1.86 10.05 -3.88
C GLY A 201 1.03 9.36 -2.81
N SER A 202 -0.30 9.42 -2.93
CA SER A 202 -1.23 8.78 -2.01
C SER A 202 -1.11 7.26 -2.08
N SER A 203 -1.03 6.69 -3.29
CA SER A 203 -0.92 5.24 -3.48
C SER A 203 0.36 4.67 -2.89
N VAL A 204 1.50 5.35 -3.06
CA VAL A 204 2.76 4.96 -2.41
C VAL A 204 2.67 5.10 -0.89
N ASN A 205 1.99 6.13 -0.37
CA ASN A 205 1.74 6.26 1.07
C ASN A 205 0.95 5.09 1.63
N ASP A 206 -0.20 4.78 1.01
CA ASP A 206 -1.07 3.68 1.41
C ASP A 206 -0.31 2.34 1.39
N TYR A 207 0.53 2.15 0.36
CA TYR A 207 1.33 0.95 0.22
C TYR A 207 2.37 0.81 1.34
N VAL A 208 3.14 1.87 1.59
CA VAL A 208 4.13 1.88 2.67
C VAL A 208 3.46 1.68 4.03
N GLU A 209 2.33 2.35 4.29
CA GLU A 209 1.58 2.19 5.53
C GLU A 209 1.08 0.75 5.73
N SER A 210 0.51 0.15 4.68
CA SER A 210 0.03 -1.23 4.70
C SER A 210 1.18 -2.22 4.96
N MET A 211 2.33 -2.01 4.32
CA MET A 211 3.54 -2.82 4.51
C MET A 211 4.09 -2.69 5.92
N VAL A 212 4.22 -1.47 6.44
CA VAL A 212 4.72 -1.22 7.79
C VAL A 212 3.82 -1.89 8.83
N LYS A 213 2.49 -1.77 8.71
CA LYS A 213 1.54 -2.48 9.58
C LYS A 213 1.73 -4.00 9.52
N ALA A 214 1.99 -4.56 8.33
CA ALA A 214 2.27 -5.97 8.18
C ALA A 214 3.57 -6.38 8.87
N LEU A 215 4.66 -5.62 8.69
CA LEU A 215 5.95 -5.87 9.32
C LEU A 215 5.90 -5.74 10.86
N GLU A 216 5.13 -4.79 11.37
CA GLU A 216 4.88 -4.64 12.82
C GLU A 216 4.09 -5.83 13.38
N LYS A 217 3.03 -6.24 12.70
CA LYS A 217 2.21 -7.40 13.08
C LYS A 217 3.03 -8.69 13.17
N GLU A 218 3.99 -8.85 12.27
CA GLU A 218 4.91 -9.99 12.24
C GLU A 218 6.10 -9.83 13.20
N GLY A 219 6.21 -8.73 13.94
CA GLY A 219 7.30 -8.47 14.88
C GLY A 219 8.66 -8.23 14.21
N ILE A 220 8.69 -7.91 12.91
CA ILE A 220 9.91 -7.55 12.17
C ILE A 220 10.29 -6.10 12.46
N LEU A 221 9.31 -5.23 12.62
CA LEU A 221 9.48 -3.85 13.06
C LEU A 221 8.80 -3.64 14.41
N VAL A 222 9.41 -2.81 15.24
CA VAL A 222 8.80 -2.35 16.49
C VAL A 222 7.73 -1.32 16.17
N SER A 223 6.54 -1.44 16.77
CA SER A 223 5.50 -0.42 16.67
C SER A 223 6.00 0.91 17.21
N LYS A 224 5.68 2.02 16.54
CA LYS A 224 5.91 3.33 17.13
C LYS A 224 5.05 3.41 18.39
N GLY A 225 5.67 3.50 19.56
CA GLY A 225 4.94 3.81 20.79
C GLY A 225 4.20 5.12 20.62
N ASN A 226 2.93 5.12 21.02
CA ASN A 226 2.14 6.32 21.14
C ASN A 226 2.73 7.24 22.21
#